data_b2f31a21c9d4ceeff2bb6aab7811ab0b
#
_entry.id   b2f31a21c9d4ceeff2bb6aab7811ab0b
#
_cell.length_a   1.000
_cell.length_b   1.000
_cell.length_c   1.000
_cell.angle_alpha   90.00
_cell.angle_beta   90.00
_cell.angle_gamma   90.00
#
_symmetry.space_group_name_H-M   'P 1'
#
loop_
_entity.id
_entity.type
_entity.pdbx_description
1 polymer ?
#
loop_
_entity_poly.entity_id
_entity_poly.type
_entity_poly.pdbx_seq_one_letter_code
_entity_poly.pdbx_strand_id
1 'polypeptide(L)'
;ARAGHRVHGCDFAEAMLAILDERAATEKLPVSSHLLAWEDDWEAAGLGVNSVDVAFASRSLMSGDVPSSVRKLDSAARSKAAVVVPASLLPSRDPRMLTYLGRAARSPRVVRDVGRALAAMGRVPVYATTRTYRPMRFSSFDEARSDLRRLAGPKELTAREARLFDAYASDHVVRAPHSDGDGAAAEHWTLDYRLPVTWTFIGWHTDGSAWT
;
A
#
# COMPACT_ATOMS: atom_id res chain seq x y z
N ALA A 1 17.19 6.04 -6.22
CA ALA A 1 18.52 5.62 -6.68
C ALA A 1 18.78 6.02 -8.13
N ARG A 2 17.87 5.72 -9.10
CA ARG A 2 18.07 6.08 -10.55
C ARG A 2 18.29 7.57 -10.82
N ALA A 3 17.84 8.45 -9.94
CA ALA A 3 18.08 9.89 -9.99
C ALA A 3 19.39 10.33 -9.29
N GLY A 4 20.29 9.39 -8.98
CA GLY A 4 21.58 9.69 -8.37
C GLY A 4 21.59 9.72 -6.83
N HIS A 5 20.45 9.45 -6.18
CA HIS A 5 20.39 9.42 -4.71
C HIS A 5 20.89 8.09 -4.16
N ARG A 6 21.58 8.14 -3.01
CA ARG A 6 21.84 6.96 -2.20
C ARG A 6 20.55 6.57 -1.45
N VAL A 7 20.17 5.30 -1.50
CA VAL A 7 18.88 4.82 -0.95
C VAL A 7 19.12 3.72 0.07
N HIS A 8 18.47 3.83 1.22
CA HIS A 8 18.32 2.76 2.21
C HIS A 8 16.92 2.18 2.08
N GLY A 9 16.81 0.92 1.67
CA GLY A 9 15.55 0.19 1.55
C GLY A 9 15.33 -0.69 2.76
N CYS A 10 14.21 -0.52 3.46
CA CYS A 10 13.85 -1.28 4.65
C CYS A 10 12.58 -2.09 4.41
N ASP A 11 12.60 -3.36 4.73
CA ASP A 11 11.42 -4.22 4.74
C ASP A 11 11.61 -5.33 5.79
N PHE A 12 10.53 -5.83 6.37
CA PHE A 12 10.56 -6.98 7.26
C PHE A 12 10.56 -8.32 6.51
N ALA A 13 10.30 -8.32 5.20
CA ALA A 13 10.23 -9.49 4.36
C ALA A 13 11.52 -9.66 3.54
N GLU A 14 12.32 -10.67 3.86
CA GLU A 14 13.56 -11.00 3.14
C GLU A 14 13.35 -11.13 1.62
N ALA A 15 12.23 -11.73 1.20
CA ALA A 15 11.91 -11.91 -0.22
C ALA A 15 11.75 -10.56 -0.96
N MET A 16 11.26 -9.51 -0.29
CA MET A 16 11.14 -8.18 -0.87
C MET A 16 12.50 -7.51 -1.00
N LEU A 17 13.38 -7.70 0.00
CA LEU A 17 14.75 -7.19 -0.05
C LEU A 17 15.56 -7.91 -1.11
N ALA A 18 15.43 -9.22 -1.28
CA ALA A 18 16.11 -9.96 -2.33
C ALA A 18 15.76 -9.42 -3.74
N ILE A 19 14.49 -9.08 -4.00
CA ILE A 19 14.06 -8.44 -5.26
C ILE A 19 14.69 -7.04 -5.41
N LEU A 20 14.78 -6.28 -4.33
CA LEU A 20 15.41 -4.96 -4.32
C LEU A 20 16.91 -5.07 -4.66
N ASP A 21 17.61 -6.00 -4.02
CA ASP A 21 19.04 -6.21 -4.18
C ASP A 21 19.39 -6.70 -5.59
N GLU A 22 18.61 -7.64 -6.14
CA GLU A 22 18.76 -8.11 -7.51
C GLU A 22 18.64 -6.96 -8.51
N ARG A 23 17.63 -6.12 -8.36
CA ARG A 23 17.44 -4.94 -9.23
C ARG A 23 18.54 -3.90 -9.04
N ALA A 24 18.94 -3.63 -7.81
CA ALA A 24 20.01 -2.69 -7.51
C ALA A 24 21.33 -3.15 -8.12
N ALA A 25 21.66 -4.43 -8.02
CA ALA A 25 22.85 -5.02 -8.62
C ALA A 25 22.82 -4.96 -10.16
N THR A 26 21.70 -5.36 -10.76
CA THR A 26 21.50 -5.35 -12.22
C THR A 26 21.65 -3.94 -12.81
N GLU A 27 21.10 -2.93 -12.16
CA GLU A 27 21.10 -1.54 -12.59
C GLU A 27 22.29 -0.74 -12.02
N LYS A 28 23.16 -1.36 -11.21
CA LYS A 28 24.31 -0.73 -10.52
C LYS A 28 23.90 0.51 -9.72
N LEU A 29 22.80 0.40 -8.96
CA LEU A 29 22.26 1.51 -8.18
C LEU A 29 22.85 1.56 -6.76
N PRO A 30 23.07 2.76 -6.19
CA PRO A 30 23.55 2.93 -4.83
C PRO A 30 22.42 2.68 -3.80
N VAL A 31 22.05 1.42 -3.63
CA VAL A 31 21.03 0.96 -2.68
C VAL A 31 21.67 0.08 -1.63
N SER A 32 21.29 0.27 -0.37
CA SER A 32 21.58 -0.62 0.75
C SER A 32 20.26 -1.15 1.31
N SER A 33 20.09 -2.46 1.41
CA SER A 33 18.92 -3.09 1.99
C SER A 33 19.10 -3.38 3.48
N HIS A 34 18.01 -3.29 4.25
CA HIS A 34 17.98 -3.55 5.68
C HIS A 34 16.76 -4.41 6.01
N LEU A 35 16.98 -5.59 6.58
CA LEU A 35 15.89 -6.40 7.15
C LEU A 35 15.46 -5.75 8.46
N LEU A 36 14.39 -4.98 8.42
CA LEU A 36 14.01 -4.09 9.50
C LEU A 36 12.49 -3.88 9.52
N ALA A 37 11.86 -4.23 10.63
CA ALA A 37 10.46 -3.94 10.90
C ALA A 37 10.27 -2.57 11.57
N TRP A 38 9.02 -2.13 11.72
CA TRP A 38 8.69 -0.90 12.43
C TRP A 38 9.03 -0.97 13.92
N GLU A 39 8.99 -2.14 14.50
CA GLU A 39 9.19 -2.42 15.92
C GLU A 39 10.68 -2.51 16.28
N ASP A 40 11.55 -2.78 15.31
CA ASP A 40 12.98 -2.99 15.52
C ASP A 40 13.73 -1.70 15.92
N ASP A 41 14.95 -1.88 16.42
CA ASP A 41 15.85 -0.78 16.75
C ASP A 41 16.53 -0.23 15.48
N TRP A 42 16.01 0.87 14.97
CA TRP A 42 16.52 1.53 13.76
C TRP A 42 17.90 2.18 14.00
N GLU A 43 18.19 2.60 15.23
CA GLU A 43 19.50 3.19 15.58
C GLU A 43 20.60 2.15 15.50
N ALA A 44 20.36 0.95 16.03
CA ALA A 44 21.28 -0.18 15.91
C ALA A 44 21.54 -0.60 14.45
N ALA A 45 20.55 -0.39 13.56
CA ALA A 45 20.69 -0.61 12.12
C ALA A 45 21.35 0.56 11.35
N GLY A 46 21.81 1.60 12.05
CA GLY A 46 22.43 2.79 11.44
C GLY A 46 21.42 3.76 10.80
N LEU A 47 20.13 3.58 11.08
CA LEU A 47 19.02 4.42 10.57
C LEU A 47 18.36 5.23 11.72
N GLY A 48 19.17 5.65 12.69
CA GLY A 48 18.74 6.46 13.83
C GLY A 48 18.48 7.93 13.48
N VAL A 49 18.63 8.80 14.48
CA VAL A 49 18.36 10.24 14.37
C VAL A 49 19.18 10.89 13.26
N ASN A 50 18.51 11.63 12.37
CA ASN A 50 19.15 12.38 11.28
C ASN A 50 20.06 11.54 10.38
N SER A 51 19.76 10.27 10.19
CA SER A 51 20.57 9.35 9.38
C SER A 51 20.40 9.57 7.87
N VAL A 52 19.25 10.05 7.43
CA VAL A 52 18.92 10.29 6.01
C VAL A 52 18.40 11.71 5.79
N ASP A 53 18.51 12.24 4.58
CA ASP A 53 17.98 13.57 4.27
C ASP A 53 16.45 13.54 4.18
N VAL A 54 15.90 12.47 3.60
CA VAL A 54 14.46 12.25 3.42
C VAL A 54 14.10 10.84 3.84
N ALA A 55 13.05 10.68 4.68
CA ALA A 55 12.47 9.39 5.02
C ALA A 55 11.09 9.23 4.35
N PHE A 56 10.87 8.08 3.72
CA PHE A 56 9.63 7.84 2.98
C PHE A 56 9.09 6.42 3.21
N ALA A 57 7.83 6.34 3.63
CA ALA A 57 7.15 5.07 3.78
C ALA A 57 5.93 4.97 2.85
N SER A 58 5.98 4.04 1.90
CA SER A 58 4.90 3.82 0.95
C SER A 58 4.25 2.46 1.16
N ARG A 59 2.97 2.45 1.52
CA ARG A 59 2.15 1.24 1.69
C ARG A 59 2.64 0.31 2.81
N SER A 60 3.54 0.75 3.64
CA SER A 60 4.17 -0.04 4.71
C SER A 60 3.70 0.36 6.12
N LEU A 61 3.00 1.49 6.27
CA LEU A 61 2.51 1.98 7.57
C LEU A 61 1.26 1.20 8.01
N MET A 62 1.44 -0.11 8.23
CA MET A 62 0.42 -1.05 8.70
C MET A 62 0.73 -1.56 10.11
N SER A 63 1.65 -0.89 10.83
CA SER A 63 2.01 -1.21 12.20
C SER A 63 0.84 -1.00 13.17
N GLY A 64 0.84 -1.71 14.27
CA GLY A 64 -0.15 -1.53 15.35
C GLY A 64 -0.04 -0.16 16.04
N ASP A 65 1.12 0.50 15.95
CA ASP A 65 1.43 1.81 16.55
C ASP A 65 1.86 2.83 15.47
N VAL A 66 0.88 3.40 14.79
CA VAL A 66 1.09 4.45 13.78
C VAL A 66 1.83 5.67 14.35
N PRO A 67 1.49 6.20 15.55
CA PRO A 67 2.22 7.31 16.14
C PRO A 67 3.71 7.04 16.34
N SER A 68 4.10 5.85 16.78
CA SER A 68 5.50 5.48 16.95
C SER A 68 6.23 5.41 15.61
N SER A 69 5.61 4.79 14.60
CA SER A 69 6.18 4.70 13.25
C SER A 69 6.40 6.08 12.62
N VAL A 70 5.46 7.00 12.80
CA VAL A 70 5.58 8.39 12.30
C VAL A 70 6.73 9.12 13.01
N ARG A 71 6.86 8.95 14.34
CA ARG A 71 8.00 9.52 15.08
C ARG A 71 9.35 8.97 14.61
N LYS A 72 9.45 7.67 14.31
CA LYS A 72 10.68 7.07 13.77
C LYS A 72 11.05 7.69 12.42
N LEU A 73 10.10 7.86 11.51
CA LEU A 73 10.36 8.53 10.23
C LEU A 73 10.80 9.98 10.42
N ASP A 74 10.11 10.73 11.28
CA ASP A 74 10.46 12.12 11.60
C ASP A 74 11.86 12.23 12.16
N SER A 75 12.22 11.36 13.11
CA SER A 75 13.54 11.33 13.75
C SER A 75 14.66 10.95 12.78
N ALA A 76 14.44 9.98 11.90
CA ALA A 76 15.44 9.51 10.95
C ALA A 76 15.76 10.55 9.85
N ALA A 77 14.80 11.40 9.51
CA ALA A 77 14.94 12.38 8.45
C ALA A 77 15.54 13.70 8.94
N ARG A 78 16.53 14.24 8.21
CA ARG A 78 17.11 15.59 8.49
C ARG A 78 16.18 16.72 8.06
N SER A 79 15.42 16.54 6.98
CA SER A 79 14.67 17.65 6.38
C SER A 79 13.21 17.34 6.12
N LYS A 80 12.90 16.23 5.50
CA LYS A 80 11.54 15.90 5.05
C LYS A 80 11.22 14.45 5.32
N ALA A 81 9.98 14.22 5.74
CA ALA A 81 9.45 12.87 5.79
C ALA A 81 8.07 12.79 5.13
N ALA A 82 7.71 11.62 4.63
CA ALA A 82 6.41 11.42 4.01
C ALA A 82 5.94 9.99 4.12
N VAL A 83 4.61 9.81 4.07
CA VAL A 83 3.97 8.50 4.00
C VAL A 83 2.93 8.46 2.88
N VAL A 84 2.73 7.28 2.29
CA VAL A 84 1.60 7.02 1.40
C VAL A 84 0.76 5.91 2.01
N VAL A 85 -0.48 6.25 2.35
CA VAL A 85 -1.41 5.38 3.07
C VAL A 85 -2.77 5.27 2.36
N PRO A 86 -3.56 4.21 2.61
CA PRO A 86 -4.92 4.11 2.05
C PRO A 86 -5.80 5.25 2.55
N ALA A 87 -6.52 5.91 1.63
CA ALA A 87 -7.37 7.06 1.95
C ALA A 87 -8.73 6.68 2.54
N SER A 88 -9.46 5.76 1.90
CA SER A 88 -10.87 5.51 2.19
C SER A 88 -11.20 4.07 2.50
N LEU A 89 -10.49 3.14 1.91
CA LEU A 89 -10.68 1.69 2.11
C LEU A 89 -9.35 0.99 1.97
N LEU A 90 -9.19 -0.14 2.67
CA LEU A 90 -8.01 -0.97 2.47
C LEU A 90 -8.00 -1.50 1.02
N PRO A 91 -6.84 -1.50 0.34
CA PRO A 91 -6.70 -2.02 -1.02
C PRO A 91 -7.10 -3.50 -1.16
N SER A 92 -7.14 -4.21 -0.04
CA SER A 92 -7.57 -5.61 0.07
C SER A 92 -9.08 -5.79 0.26
N ARG A 93 -9.89 -4.78 -0.07
CA ARG A 93 -11.35 -4.83 0.05
C ARG A 93 -12.03 -4.32 -1.21
N ASP A 94 -13.15 -4.94 -1.54
CA ASP A 94 -14.04 -4.46 -2.59
C ASP A 94 -15.30 -3.84 -1.96
N PRO A 95 -15.49 -2.51 -2.06
CA PRO A 95 -16.64 -1.85 -1.45
C PRO A 95 -17.98 -2.26 -2.08
N ARG A 96 -18.01 -2.57 -3.39
CA ARG A 96 -19.23 -2.99 -4.09
C ARG A 96 -19.69 -4.34 -3.57
N MET A 97 -18.78 -5.31 -3.54
CA MET A 97 -19.06 -6.64 -3.05
C MET A 97 -19.43 -6.61 -1.54
N LEU A 98 -18.72 -5.84 -0.72
CA LEU A 98 -19.07 -5.72 0.70
C LEU A 98 -20.49 -5.18 0.88
N THR A 99 -20.88 -4.16 0.11
CA THR A 99 -22.25 -3.62 0.14
C THR A 99 -23.27 -4.69 -0.30
N TYR A 100 -22.97 -5.43 -1.37
CA TYR A 100 -23.85 -6.51 -1.87
C TYR A 100 -24.05 -7.62 -0.82
N LEU A 101 -22.97 -7.95 -0.08
CA LEU A 101 -23.01 -8.92 1.03
C LEU A 101 -23.69 -8.38 2.30
N GLY A 102 -24.06 -7.10 2.34
CA GLY A 102 -24.60 -6.43 3.54
C GLY A 102 -23.52 -6.17 4.59
N ARG A 103 -22.25 -6.17 4.23
CA ARG A 103 -21.13 -5.90 5.12
C ARG A 103 -20.74 -4.43 5.10
N ALA A 104 -20.46 -3.86 6.27
CA ALA A 104 -19.96 -2.49 6.36
C ALA A 104 -18.51 -2.40 5.85
N ALA A 105 -18.27 -1.52 4.89
CA ALA A 105 -16.92 -1.13 4.49
C ALA A 105 -16.37 -0.15 5.52
N ARG A 106 -15.37 -0.57 6.32
CA ARG A 106 -14.73 0.30 7.31
C ARG A 106 -13.57 1.04 6.67
N SER A 107 -13.57 2.36 6.77
CA SER A 107 -12.43 3.18 6.36
C SER A 107 -11.26 2.99 7.33
N PRO A 108 -10.02 2.85 6.83
CA PRO A 108 -8.84 2.83 7.67
C PRO A 108 -8.71 4.16 8.43
N ARG A 109 -8.24 4.10 9.66
CA ARG A 109 -8.02 5.29 10.48
C ARG A 109 -6.64 5.92 10.26
N VAL A 110 -5.79 5.28 9.47
CA VAL A 110 -4.37 5.60 9.35
C VAL A 110 -4.11 7.06 8.94
N VAL A 111 -4.86 7.63 8.00
CA VAL A 111 -4.73 9.06 7.62
C VAL A 111 -4.93 9.98 8.81
N ARG A 112 -5.99 9.72 9.59
CA ARG A 112 -6.30 10.50 10.79
C ARG A 112 -5.26 10.29 11.89
N ASP A 113 -4.78 9.05 12.08
CA ASP A 113 -3.83 8.71 13.13
C ASP A 113 -2.45 9.29 12.83
N VAL A 114 -2.03 9.31 11.54
CA VAL A 114 -0.85 10.07 11.07
C VAL A 114 -1.01 11.58 11.34
N GLY A 115 -2.14 12.17 10.94
CA GLY A 115 -2.40 13.60 11.17
C GLY A 115 -2.35 13.99 12.64
N ARG A 116 -2.90 13.14 13.53
CA ARG A 116 -2.82 13.35 14.98
C ARG A 116 -1.39 13.26 15.52
N ALA A 117 -0.61 12.28 15.05
CA ALA A 117 0.78 12.13 15.45
C ALA A 117 1.61 13.36 15.03
N LEU A 118 1.44 13.84 13.79
CA LEU A 118 2.10 15.04 13.29
C LEU A 118 1.72 16.30 14.07
N ALA A 119 0.42 16.50 14.34
CA ALA A 119 -0.05 17.61 15.15
C ALA A 119 0.54 17.60 16.58
N ALA A 120 0.64 16.42 17.20
CA ALA A 120 1.27 16.27 18.52
C ALA A 120 2.76 16.60 18.53
N MET A 121 3.45 16.50 17.38
CA MET A 121 4.85 16.87 17.19
C MET A 121 5.04 18.31 16.69
N GLY A 122 3.96 19.08 16.51
CA GLY A 122 4.02 20.43 15.94
C GLY A 122 4.41 20.46 14.47
N ARG A 123 4.16 19.38 13.72
CA ARG A 123 4.44 19.31 12.27
C ARG A 123 3.25 19.84 11.46
N VAL A 124 3.55 20.51 10.35
CA VAL A 124 2.55 21.06 9.41
C VAL A 124 2.52 20.17 8.16
N PRO A 125 1.57 19.21 8.06
CA PRO A 125 1.52 18.32 6.92
C PRO A 125 0.85 18.91 5.69
N VAL A 126 1.30 18.48 4.51
CA VAL A 126 0.57 18.61 3.25
C VAL A 126 -0.06 17.29 2.86
N TYR A 127 -1.19 17.35 2.19
CA TYR A 127 -1.94 16.19 1.74
C TYR A 127 -2.15 16.24 0.22
N ALA A 128 -1.91 15.11 -0.42
CA ALA A 128 -2.29 14.90 -1.81
C ALA A 128 -2.94 13.54 -1.97
N THR A 129 -3.95 13.44 -2.82
CA THR A 129 -4.69 12.20 -3.03
C THR A 129 -4.59 11.78 -4.49
N THR A 130 -4.33 10.49 -4.70
CA THR A 130 -4.35 9.88 -6.03
C THR A 130 -5.24 8.64 -6.04
N ARG A 131 -5.85 8.39 -7.20
CA ARG A 131 -6.65 7.19 -7.44
C ARG A 131 -5.95 6.33 -8.48
N THR A 132 -5.78 5.06 -8.13
CA THR A 132 -5.30 4.02 -9.04
C THR A 132 -6.38 2.94 -9.17
N TYR A 133 -6.19 2.02 -10.10
CA TYR A 133 -7.06 0.87 -10.24
C TYR A 133 -6.24 -0.40 -10.07
N ARG A 134 -6.79 -1.35 -9.32
CA ARG A 134 -6.18 -2.66 -9.17
C ARG A 134 -6.31 -3.42 -10.51
N PRO A 135 -5.20 -3.89 -11.09
CA PRO A 135 -5.28 -4.77 -12.24
C PRO A 135 -5.88 -6.10 -11.79
N MET A 136 -6.90 -6.57 -12.52
CA MET A 136 -7.62 -7.81 -12.25
C MET A 136 -7.51 -8.67 -13.51
N ARG A 137 -6.51 -9.55 -13.54
CA ARG A 137 -6.27 -10.49 -14.65
C ARG A 137 -6.03 -11.86 -14.06
N PHE A 138 -6.78 -12.85 -14.51
CA PHE A 138 -6.78 -14.21 -13.98
C PHE A 138 -6.78 -15.22 -15.13
N SER A 139 -6.18 -16.38 -14.90
CA SER A 139 -6.12 -17.48 -15.86
C SER A 139 -7.44 -18.26 -15.94
N SER A 140 -8.26 -18.21 -14.87
CA SER A 140 -9.51 -18.95 -14.78
C SER A 140 -10.56 -18.19 -13.97
N PHE A 141 -11.84 -18.60 -14.13
CA PHE A 141 -12.93 -18.15 -13.29
C PHE A 141 -12.70 -18.47 -11.81
N ASP A 142 -12.18 -19.66 -11.51
CA ASP A 142 -11.94 -20.10 -10.12
C ASP A 142 -10.82 -19.28 -9.45
N GLU A 143 -9.79 -18.92 -10.19
CA GLU A 143 -8.75 -18.00 -9.70
C GLU A 143 -9.33 -16.61 -9.41
N ALA A 144 -10.11 -16.05 -10.34
CA ALA A 144 -10.79 -14.77 -10.16
C ALA A 144 -11.74 -14.78 -8.96
N ARG A 145 -12.55 -15.85 -8.83
CA ARG A 145 -13.45 -16.06 -7.69
C ARG A 145 -12.70 -16.16 -6.37
N SER A 146 -11.58 -16.87 -6.33
CA SER A 146 -10.72 -16.99 -5.16
C SER A 146 -10.13 -15.63 -4.75
N ASP A 147 -9.63 -14.83 -5.70
CA ASP A 147 -9.12 -13.48 -5.42
C ASP A 147 -10.23 -12.56 -4.92
N LEU A 148 -11.39 -12.60 -5.57
CA LEU A 148 -12.57 -11.84 -5.15
C LEU A 148 -12.99 -12.21 -3.72
N ARG A 149 -12.91 -13.51 -3.35
CA ARG A 149 -13.21 -13.97 -1.99
C ARG A 149 -12.27 -13.32 -0.95
N ARG A 150 -11.00 -13.15 -1.27
CA ARG A 150 -10.06 -12.43 -0.39
C ARG A 150 -10.45 -10.98 -0.16
N LEU A 151 -11.05 -10.33 -1.18
CA LEU A 151 -11.53 -8.94 -1.08
C LEU A 151 -12.77 -8.78 -0.19
N ALA A 152 -13.49 -9.86 0.14
CA ALA A 152 -14.54 -9.86 1.15
C ALA A 152 -14.01 -9.78 2.58
N GLY A 153 -12.72 -10.01 2.76
CA GLY A 153 -12.03 -9.97 4.06
C GLY A 153 -11.84 -11.33 4.73
N PRO A 154 -11.11 -11.35 5.86
CA PRO A 154 -10.70 -12.60 6.50
C PRO A 154 -11.86 -13.33 7.20
N LYS A 155 -12.94 -12.62 7.53
CA LYS A 155 -14.08 -13.23 8.22
C LYS A 155 -14.78 -14.23 7.29
N GLU A 156 -15.07 -15.41 7.81
CA GLU A 156 -15.85 -16.41 7.08
C GLU A 156 -17.22 -15.87 6.65
N LEU A 157 -17.68 -16.38 5.51
CA LEU A 157 -19.01 -16.06 5.02
C LEU A 157 -20.04 -16.96 5.71
N THR A 158 -21.11 -16.39 6.18
CA THR A 158 -22.29 -17.16 6.57
C THR A 158 -22.88 -17.88 5.35
N ALA A 159 -23.72 -18.89 5.55
CA ALA A 159 -24.37 -19.60 4.46
C ALA A 159 -25.17 -18.68 3.51
N ARG A 160 -25.76 -17.59 4.05
CA ARG A 160 -26.43 -16.56 3.23
C ARG A 160 -25.43 -15.75 2.41
N GLU A 161 -24.36 -15.28 3.04
CA GLU A 161 -23.32 -14.50 2.37
C GLU A 161 -22.58 -15.32 1.31
N ALA A 162 -22.38 -16.61 1.53
CA ALA A 162 -21.76 -17.51 0.56
C ALA A 162 -22.62 -17.59 -0.73
N ARG A 163 -23.92 -17.76 -0.60
CA ARG A 163 -24.83 -17.75 -1.78
C ARG A 163 -24.81 -16.40 -2.51
N LEU A 164 -24.83 -15.29 -1.76
CA LEU A 164 -24.72 -13.95 -2.35
C LEU A 164 -23.38 -13.74 -3.04
N PHE A 165 -22.28 -14.23 -2.43
CA PHE A 165 -20.96 -14.15 -3.02
C PHE A 165 -20.85 -14.94 -4.34
N ASP A 166 -21.42 -16.15 -4.38
CA ASP A 166 -21.42 -16.98 -5.59
C ASP A 166 -22.20 -16.31 -6.72
N ALA A 167 -23.37 -15.75 -6.43
CA ALA A 167 -24.13 -14.95 -7.39
C ALA A 167 -23.33 -13.74 -7.86
N TYR A 168 -22.73 -12.98 -6.94
CA TYR A 168 -21.91 -11.81 -7.28
C TYR A 168 -20.73 -12.19 -8.17
N ALA A 169 -20.02 -13.27 -7.86
CA ALA A 169 -18.90 -13.74 -8.67
C ALA A 169 -19.37 -14.16 -10.08
N SER A 170 -20.48 -14.86 -10.20
CA SER A 170 -21.04 -15.25 -11.49
C SER A 170 -21.46 -14.06 -12.35
N ASP A 171 -21.96 -13.00 -11.73
CA ASP A 171 -22.46 -11.81 -12.44
C ASP A 171 -21.32 -10.87 -12.86
N HIS A 172 -20.22 -10.81 -12.09
CA HIS A 172 -19.18 -9.79 -12.26
C HIS A 172 -17.83 -10.32 -12.73
N VAL A 173 -17.56 -11.63 -12.66
CA VAL A 173 -16.36 -12.23 -13.23
C VAL A 173 -16.64 -12.60 -14.69
N VAL A 174 -15.98 -11.89 -15.59
CA VAL A 174 -16.21 -12.00 -17.03
C VAL A 174 -14.93 -12.34 -17.80
N ARG A 175 -15.07 -12.91 -18.99
CA ARG A 175 -13.95 -13.02 -19.93
C ARG A 175 -13.70 -11.65 -20.56
N ALA A 176 -12.44 -11.21 -20.51
CA ALA A 176 -12.06 -10.00 -21.23
C ALA A 176 -12.03 -10.28 -22.72
N PRO A 177 -12.60 -9.40 -23.56
CA PRO A 177 -12.45 -9.50 -25.00
C PRO A 177 -10.98 -9.38 -25.39
N HIS A 178 -10.57 -10.07 -26.44
CA HIS A 178 -9.26 -9.93 -27.04
C HIS A 178 -9.07 -8.47 -27.49
N SER A 179 -8.09 -7.75 -26.92
CA SER A 179 -7.75 -6.42 -27.43
C SER A 179 -6.76 -6.56 -28.57
N ASP A 180 -7.18 -6.22 -29.77
CA ASP A 180 -6.39 -6.29 -31.03
C ASP A 180 -5.15 -5.35 -31.09
N GLY A 181 -4.67 -4.84 -29.95
CA GLY A 181 -3.67 -3.76 -29.92
C GLY A 181 -2.28 -4.12 -29.40
N ASP A 182 -2.11 -5.25 -28.73
CA ASP A 182 -0.81 -5.62 -28.16
C ASP A 182 -0.60 -7.13 -28.30
N GLY A 183 0.38 -7.53 -29.10
CA GLY A 183 0.63 -8.88 -29.58
C GLY A 183 0.24 -10.00 -28.61
N ALA A 184 -0.64 -10.91 -29.05
CA ALA A 184 -1.00 -12.20 -28.46
C ALA A 184 -1.31 -12.17 -26.94
N ALA A 185 -2.21 -11.31 -26.50
CA ALA A 185 -2.74 -11.40 -25.14
C ALA A 185 -3.74 -12.55 -25.07
N ALA A 186 -3.37 -13.66 -24.42
CA ALA A 186 -4.25 -14.79 -24.16
C ALA A 186 -5.55 -14.32 -23.49
N GLU A 187 -6.68 -14.96 -23.84
CA GLU A 187 -7.95 -14.76 -23.15
C GLU A 187 -7.73 -14.83 -21.63
N HIS A 188 -8.26 -13.86 -20.92
CA HIS A 188 -8.14 -13.82 -19.45
C HIS A 188 -9.49 -13.47 -18.81
N TRP A 189 -9.62 -13.88 -17.57
CA TRP A 189 -10.75 -13.49 -16.74
C TRP A 189 -10.46 -12.18 -16.01
N THR A 190 -11.50 -11.37 -15.80
CA THR A 190 -11.43 -10.08 -15.12
C THR A 190 -12.75 -9.76 -14.43
N LEU A 191 -12.82 -8.63 -13.75
CA LEU A 191 -14.12 -8.07 -13.33
C LEU A 191 -14.67 -7.14 -14.42
N ASP A 192 -15.99 -7.07 -14.56
CA ASP A 192 -16.70 -6.13 -15.45
C ASP A 192 -16.63 -4.66 -14.98
N TYR A 193 -15.97 -4.41 -13.85
CA TYR A 193 -15.73 -3.09 -13.29
C TYR A 193 -14.28 -2.93 -12.83
N ARG A 194 -13.84 -1.66 -12.72
CA ARG A 194 -12.53 -1.33 -12.18
C ARG A 194 -12.61 -1.18 -10.66
N LEU A 195 -11.70 -1.83 -9.94
CA LEU A 195 -11.56 -1.70 -8.49
C LEU A 195 -10.66 -0.50 -8.16
N PRO A 196 -11.21 0.63 -7.70
CA PRO A 196 -10.42 1.81 -7.37
C PRO A 196 -9.68 1.61 -6.05
N VAL A 197 -8.44 2.07 -6.01
CA VAL A 197 -7.64 2.21 -4.79
C VAL A 197 -7.23 3.67 -4.67
N THR A 198 -7.63 4.30 -3.58
CA THR A 198 -7.30 5.71 -3.31
C THR A 198 -6.20 5.76 -2.26
N TRP A 199 -5.12 6.48 -2.58
CA TRP A 199 -3.98 6.68 -1.72
C TRP A 199 -3.88 8.14 -1.32
N THR A 200 -3.50 8.39 -0.07
CA THR A 200 -3.15 9.72 0.41
C THR A 200 -1.64 9.79 0.67
N PHE A 201 -0.99 10.71 0.01
CA PHE A 201 0.34 11.18 0.38
C PHE A 201 0.19 12.19 1.52
N ILE A 202 1.02 12.06 2.55
CA ILE A 202 1.13 13.00 3.66
C ILE A 202 2.61 13.30 3.82
N GLY A 203 3.01 14.54 3.54
CA GLY A 203 4.40 14.99 3.65
C GLY A 203 4.54 16.12 4.65
N TRP A 204 5.71 16.20 5.31
CA TRP A 204 6.01 17.27 6.27
C TRP A 204 7.51 17.56 6.33
N HIS A 205 7.86 18.76 6.79
CA HIS A 205 9.21 19.10 7.19
C HIS A 205 9.46 18.74 8.66
N THR A 206 10.64 18.21 8.96
CA THR A 206 11.01 17.76 10.31
C THR A 206 11.32 18.92 11.27
N ASP A 207 11.52 20.13 10.76
CA ASP A 207 11.67 21.37 11.55
C ASP A 207 10.32 22.07 11.85
N GLY A 208 9.20 21.53 11.34
CA GLY A 208 7.88 22.11 11.53
C GLY A 208 7.53 23.25 10.56
N SER A 209 8.41 23.61 9.63
CA SER A 209 8.10 24.60 8.60
C SER A 209 7.01 24.12 7.64
N ALA A 210 6.34 25.06 6.97
CA ALA A 210 5.36 24.72 5.96
C ALA A 210 6.02 24.09 4.72
N TRP A 211 5.33 23.17 4.08
CA TRP A 211 5.81 22.57 2.84
C TRP A 211 5.74 23.58 1.70
N THR A 212 6.87 23.96 1.16
CA THR A 212 7.04 24.86 0.01
C THR A 212 7.39 24.07 -1.25
#